data_d8a032d770a1dba5899b11ff0b94323d
#
_entry.id   d8a032d770a1dba5899b11ff0b94323d
#
_cell.length_a   1.000
_cell.length_b   1.000
_cell.length_c   1.000
_cell.angle_alpha   90.00
_cell.angle_beta   90.00
_cell.angle_gamma   90.00
#
_symmetry.space_group_name_H-M   'P 1'
#
loop_
_entity.id
_entity.type
_entity.pdbx_description
1 polymer ?
#
loop_
_entity_poly.entity_id
_entity_poly.type
_entity_poly.pdbx_seq_one_letter_code
_entity_poly.pdbx_strand_id
1 'polypeptide(L)'
;MAVGDELLAGVDDPRALGWFGRVMARTPRDVVPVDAYNLAAPGQGSETLNDHWFAEASRRFDSACDNRLVIAPSALDIDLGITSARSRLNMANIVDQATQNNTKVLVVGPPPTLDPQRNRKIADLSAAYGDVTTRRNHVYVDTFNPLQHHEQWRKDLAANHGNPGQAGYGLIAWLVLHRGWYDWLQLPEPR
;
A
#
# COMPACT_ATOMS: atom_id res chain seq x y z
N MET A 1 4.06 -10.53 -3.31
CA MET A 1 4.26 -9.47 -4.32
C MET A 1 3.72 -8.16 -3.77
N ALA A 2 4.32 -7.03 -4.10
CA ALA A 2 3.79 -5.72 -3.76
C ALA A 2 3.64 -4.90 -5.04
N VAL A 3 2.46 -4.33 -5.28
CA VAL A 3 2.12 -3.53 -6.46
C VAL A 3 1.58 -2.16 -6.02
N GLY A 4 1.89 -1.12 -6.75
CA GLY A 4 1.51 0.24 -6.40
C GLY A 4 2.38 1.27 -7.10
N ASP A 5 2.43 2.45 -6.55
CA ASP A 5 3.03 3.64 -7.14
C ASP A 5 4.33 4.14 -6.45
N GLU A 6 4.58 5.44 -6.53
CA GLU A 6 5.78 6.11 -6.03
C GLU A 6 6.02 5.91 -4.53
N LEU A 7 4.97 5.81 -3.71
CA LEU A 7 5.13 5.58 -2.27
C LEU A 7 5.61 4.16 -1.97
N LEU A 8 5.15 3.19 -2.74
CA LEU A 8 5.65 1.81 -2.66
C LEU A 8 7.06 1.71 -3.23
N ALA A 9 7.37 2.44 -4.31
CA ALA A 9 8.71 2.52 -4.88
C ALA A 9 9.73 3.18 -3.94
N GLY A 10 9.27 3.98 -2.98
CA GLY A 10 10.12 4.71 -2.04
C GLY A 10 10.74 5.96 -2.67
N VAL A 11 10.02 6.63 -3.57
CA VAL A 11 10.47 7.88 -4.19
C VAL A 11 10.79 8.92 -3.11
N ASP A 12 11.87 9.65 -3.29
CA ASP A 12 12.41 10.68 -2.36
C ASP A 12 12.83 10.15 -0.98
N ASP A 13 12.92 8.82 -0.79
CA ASP A 13 13.57 8.25 0.39
C ASP A 13 15.10 8.23 0.19
N PRO A 14 15.88 8.98 1.00
CA PRO A 14 17.34 9.00 0.86
C PRO A 14 18.02 7.64 1.00
N ARG A 15 17.31 6.64 1.59
CA ARG A 15 17.80 5.27 1.73
C ARG A 15 17.26 4.31 0.67
N ALA A 16 16.40 4.79 -0.22
CA ALA A 16 15.73 3.98 -1.25
C ALA A 16 15.03 2.69 -0.74
N LEU A 17 14.58 2.70 0.53
CA LEU A 17 13.88 1.56 1.13
C LEU A 17 12.36 1.66 0.99
N GLY A 18 11.84 2.88 0.93
CA GLY A 18 10.42 3.12 1.08
C GLY A 18 9.86 2.56 2.40
N TRP A 19 8.56 2.48 2.52
CA TRP A 19 7.95 1.83 3.67
C TRP A 19 8.02 0.29 3.56
N PHE A 20 7.92 -0.26 2.35
CA PHE A 20 7.91 -1.71 2.14
C PHE A 20 9.25 -2.36 2.50
N GLY A 21 10.37 -1.78 2.09
CA GLY A 21 11.70 -2.24 2.47
C GLY A 21 11.91 -2.22 3.99
N ARG A 22 11.35 -1.21 4.69
CA ARG A 22 11.40 -1.13 6.16
C ARG A 22 10.55 -2.19 6.84
N VAL A 23 9.39 -2.52 6.28
CA VAL A 23 8.53 -3.62 6.75
C VAL A 23 9.25 -4.95 6.58
N MET A 24 9.81 -5.19 5.38
CA MET A 24 10.53 -6.43 5.09
C MET A 24 11.78 -6.62 5.97
N ALA A 25 12.48 -5.54 6.31
CA ALA A 25 13.63 -5.58 7.21
C ALA A 25 13.26 -6.00 8.66
N ARG A 26 12.00 -5.85 9.05
CA ARG A 26 11.47 -6.23 10.38
C ARG A 26 10.63 -7.48 10.36
N THR A 27 10.41 -8.06 9.19
CA THR A 27 9.68 -9.33 9.06
C THR A 27 10.62 -10.49 9.42
N PRO A 28 10.28 -11.34 10.42
CA PRO A 28 11.11 -12.47 10.82
C PRO A 28 11.08 -13.54 9.72
N ARG A 29 12.20 -13.71 9.03
CA ARG A 29 12.35 -14.65 7.91
C ARG A 29 12.95 -16.01 8.34
N ASP A 30 13.42 -16.09 9.56
CA ASP A 30 13.90 -17.30 10.23
C ASP A 30 12.76 -18.22 10.67
N VAL A 31 11.55 -17.67 10.86
CA VAL A 31 10.35 -18.43 11.22
C VAL A 31 9.67 -19.01 9.99
N VAL A 32 9.50 -18.22 8.95
CA VAL A 32 8.93 -18.64 7.66
C VAL A 32 9.71 -17.95 6.54
N PRO A 33 10.20 -18.71 5.55
CA PRO A 33 10.84 -18.12 4.37
C PRO A 33 9.86 -17.18 3.65
N VAL A 34 10.27 -15.93 3.44
CA VAL A 34 9.47 -14.93 2.72
C VAL A 34 10.30 -14.33 1.60
N ASP A 35 9.91 -14.62 0.36
CA ASP A 35 10.42 -13.95 -0.82
C ASP A 35 9.52 -12.74 -1.15
N ALA A 36 10.11 -11.56 -1.28
CA ALA A 36 9.41 -10.33 -1.51
C ALA A 36 9.84 -9.66 -2.82
N TYR A 37 8.87 -9.32 -3.65
CA TYR A 37 9.08 -8.61 -4.90
C TYR A 37 8.31 -7.29 -4.88
N ASN A 38 9.04 -6.19 -4.99
CA ASN A 38 8.45 -4.86 -5.15
C ASN A 38 8.32 -4.56 -6.65
N LEU A 39 7.09 -4.50 -7.13
CA LEU A 39 6.72 -4.25 -8.52
C LEU A 39 6.09 -2.86 -8.68
N ALA A 40 6.46 -1.93 -7.81
CA ALA A 40 5.96 -0.57 -7.87
C ALA A 40 6.41 0.13 -9.15
N ALA A 41 5.47 0.83 -9.78
CA ALA A 41 5.75 1.67 -10.93
C ALA A 41 5.24 3.09 -10.66
N PRO A 42 6.13 4.07 -10.46
CA PRO A 42 5.75 5.47 -10.27
C PRO A 42 4.86 6.00 -11.39
N GLY A 43 3.88 6.83 -11.05
CA GLY A 43 2.96 7.43 -12.01
C GLY A 43 1.79 6.54 -12.42
N GLN A 44 1.56 5.41 -11.74
CA GLN A 44 0.40 4.55 -12.01
C GLN A 44 -0.80 4.93 -11.14
N GLY A 45 -1.90 5.35 -11.82
CA GLY A 45 -3.22 5.40 -11.21
C GLY A 45 -3.87 4.02 -11.13
N SER A 46 -5.05 3.97 -10.50
CA SER A 46 -5.77 2.69 -10.29
C SER A 46 -6.17 1.97 -11.58
N GLU A 47 -6.41 2.69 -12.68
CA GLU A 47 -6.71 2.07 -13.99
C GLU A 47 -5.51 1.30 -14.52
N THR A 48 -4.36 1.95 -14.61
CA THR A 48 -3.12 1.32 -15.07
C THR A 48 -2.73 0.14 -14.18
N LEU A 49 -2.87 0.31 -12.85
CA LEU A 49 -2.61 -0.77 -11.91
C LEU A 49 -3.53 -1.96 -12.15
N ASN A 50 -4.84 -1.73 -12.32
CA ASN A 50 -5.82 -2.78 -12.61
C ASN A 50 -5.48 -3.55 -13.89
N ASP A 51 -5.01 -2.86 -14.92
CA ASP A 51 -4.75 -3.48 -16.22
C ASP A 51 -3.46 -4.34 -16.24
N HIS A 52 -2.47 -4.02 -15.41
CA HIS A 52 -1.14 -4.64 -15.52
C HIS A 52 -0.72 -5.52 -14.34
N TRP A 53 -1.28 -5.32 -13.15
CA TRP A 53 -0.78 -5.95 -11.93
C TRP A 53 -0.65 -7.47 -12.03
N PHE A 54 -1.67 -8.13 -12.60
CA PHE A 54 -1.69 -9.60 -12.65
C PHE A 54 -0.65 -10.17 -13.62
N ALA A 55 -0.51 -9.54 -14.79
CA ALA A 55 0.49 -9.97 -15.78
C ALA A 55 1.92 -9.87 -15.25
N GLU A 56 2.20 -8.90 -14.36
CA GLU A 56 3.50 -8.73 -13.74
C GLU A 56 3.69 -9.64 -12.51
N ALA A 57 2.71 -9.71 -11.63
CA ALA A 57 2.79 -10.49 -10.40
C ALA A 57 2.78 -12.01 -10.67
N SER A 58 1.95 -12.47 -11.60
CA SER A 58 1.77 -13.90 -11.90
C SER A 58 3.03 -14.60 -12.38
N ARG A 59 3.93 -13.86 -13.01
CA ARG A 59 5.25 -14.40 -13.43
C ARG A 59 6.13 -14.83 -12.26
N ARG A 60 5.80 -14.41 -11.05
CA ARG A 60 6.54 -14.66 -9.81
C ARG A 60 5.73 -15.49 -8.81
N PHE A 61 4.50 -15.86 -9.17
CA PHE A 61 3.72 -16.79 -8.37
C PHE A 61 4.30 -18.20 -8.52
N ASP A 62 4.41 -18.86 -7.38
CA ASP A 62 4.81 -20.27 -7.31
C ASP A 62 3.65 -21.06 -6.70
N SER A 63 3.21 -22.11 -7.38
CA SER A 63 2.13 -22.97 -6.90
C SER A 63 2.49 -23.76 -5.64
N ALA A 64 3.78 -23.88 -5.31
CA ALA A 64 4.25 -24.50 -4.08
C ALA A 64 4.27 -23.51 -2.89
N CYS A 65 4.02 -22.23 -3.13
CA CYS A 65 4.07 -21.17 -2.13
C CYS A 65 2.68 -20.60 -1.79
N ASP A 66 2.53 -20.05 -0.58
CA ASP A 66 1.40 -19.21 -0.22
C ASP A 66 1.61 -17.81 -0.85
N ASN A 67 1.07 -17.63 -2.06
CA ASN A 67 1.20 -16.37 -2.79
C ASN A 67 0.35 -15.28 -2.13
N ARG A 68 0.95 -14.11 -1.90
CA ARG A 68 0.32 -12.97 -1.24
C ARG A 68 0.54 -11.68 -2.00
N LEU A 69 -0.45 -10.79 -1.98
CA LEU A 69 -0.43 -9.52 -2.69
C LEU A 69 -0.61 -8.35 -1.73
N VAL A 70 0.36 -7.46 -1.72
CA VAL A 70 0.23 -6.11 -1.13
C VAL A 70 -0.15 -5.14 -2.25
N ILE A 71 -1.19 -4.36 -2.03
CA ILE A 71 -1.62 -3.30 -2.94
C ILE A 71 -1.46 -1.96 -2.22
N ALA A 72 -0.71 -1.04 -2.81
CA ALA A 72 -0.53 0.31 -2.31
C ALA A 72 -0.99 1.32 -3.38
N PRO A 73 -2.32 1.55 -3.49
CA PRO A 73 -2.85 2.53 -4.42
C PRO A 73 -2.50 3.94 -3.97
N SER A 74 -2.17 4.80 -4.90
CA SER A 74 -1.88 6.19 -4.61
C SER A 74 -3.11 7.08 -4.64
N ALA A 75 -2.88 8.36 -4.30
CA ALA A 75 -3.82 9.43 -4.51
C ALA A 75 -3.75 10.04 -5.93
N LEU A 76 -2.96 9.44 -6.83
CA LEU A 76 -2.76 9.95 -8.19
C LEU A 76 -4.06 9.98 -9.01
N ASP A 77 -4.99 9.09 -8.72
CA ASP A 77 -6.33 9.09 -9.33
C ASP A 77 -7.01 10.46 -9.25
N ILE A 78 -6.77 11.21 -8.17
CA ILE A 78 -7.30 12.55 -7.98
C ILE A 78 -6.73 13.53 -9.01
N ASP A 79 -5.44 13.43 -9.29
CA ASP A 79 -4.74 14.30 -10.24
C ASP A 79 -5.06 13.93 -11.69
N LEU A 80 -5.28 12.64 -11.94
CA LEU A 80 -5.72 12.12 -13.23
C LEU A 80 -7.21 12.35 -13.51
N GLY A 81 -7.95 12.91 -12.56
CA GLY A 81 -9.39 13.16 -12.69
C GLY A 81 -10.24 11.89 -12.71
N ILE A 82 -9.69 10.77 -12.24
CA ILE A 82 -10.44 9.50 -12.10
C ILE A 82 -11.47 9.66 -10.97
N THR A 83 -12.71 9.32 -11.24
CA THR A 83 -13.77 9.43 -10.24
C THR A 83 -13.61 8.40 -9.12
N SER A 84 -14.03 8.74 -7.90
CA SER A 84 -13.99 7.79 -6.76
C SER A 84 -14.73 6.48 -7.06
N ALA A 85 -15.82 6.54 -7.83
CA ALA A 85 -16.55 5.35 -8.26
C ALA A 85 -15.69 4.46 -9.18
N ARG A 86 -14.93 5.05 -10.08
CA ARG A 86 -14.03 4.31 -10.98
C ARG A 86 -12.83 3.74 -10.22
N SER A 87 -12.20 4.51 -9.35
CA SER A 87 -11.11 4.03 -8.48
C SER A 87 -11.57 2.86 -7.60
N ARG A 88 -12.78 2.97 -7.04
CA ARG A 88 -13.41 1.89 -6.26
C ARG A 88 -13.60 0.61 -7.09
N LEU A 89 -14.09 0.75 -8.33
CA LEU A 89 -14.28 -0.39 -9.24
C LEU A 89 -12.95 -1.04 -9.60
N ASN A 90 -11.92 -0.24 -9.92
CA ASN A 90 -10.59 -0.75 -10.24
C ASN A 90 -10.01 -1.55 -9.06
N MET A 91 -10.11 -1.02 -7.84
CA MET A 91 -9.69 -1.74 -6.63
C MET A 91 -10.48 -3.04 -6.43
N ALA A 92 -11.79 -3.01 -6.65
CA ALA A 92 -12.63 -4.21 -6.54
C ALA A 92 -12.18 -5.29 -7.53
N ASN A 93 -11.92 -4.91 -8.78
CA ASN A 93 -11.45 -5.85 -9.81
C ASN A 93 -10.12 -6.50 -9.42
N ILE A 94 -9.15 -5.71 -8.92
CA ILE A 94 -7.85 -6.23 -8.49
C ILE A 94 -8.03 -7.24 -7.35
N VAL A 95 -8.81 -6.88 -6.32
CA VAL A 95 -9.03 -7.75 -5.15
C VAL A 95 -9.80 -9.01 -5.52
N ASP A 96 -10.82 -8.90 -6.38
CA ASP A 96 -11.60 -10.04 -6.85
C ASP A 96 -10.75 -10.99 -7.69
N GLN A 97 -9.93 -10.46 -8.60
CA GLN A 97 -9.00 -11.27 -9.40
C GLN A 97 -7.93 -11.97 -8.53
N ALA A 98 -7.39 -11.27 -7.53
CA ALA A 98 -6.45 -11.88 -6.58
C ALA A 98 -7.11 -13.03 -5.81
N THR A 99 -8.34 -12.83 -5.33
CA THR A 99 -9.12 -13.84 -4.62
C THR A 99 -9.40 -15.07 -5.49
N GLN A 100 -9.77 -14.87 -6.75
CA GLN A 100 -9.98 -15.96 -7.72
C GLN A 100 -8.72 -16.79 -7.96
N ASN A 101 -7.56 -16.18 -7.78
CA ASN A 101 -6.24 -16.85 -7.87
C ASN A 101 -5.72 -17.32 -6.50
N ASN A 102 -6.57 -17.49 -5.49
CA ASN A 102 -6.22 -17.92 -4.14
C ASN A 102 -5.14 -17.06 -3.47
N THR A 103 -5.05 -15.79 -3.83
CA THR A 103 -4.04 -14.85 -3.33
C THR A 103 -4.66 -13.97 -2.24
N LYS A 104 -4.12 -14.03 -1.02
CA LYS A 104 -4.53 -13.16 0.09
C LYS A 104 -4.01 -11.75 -0.14
N VAL A 105 -4.88 -10.78 0.08
CA VAL A 105 -4.57 -9.36 -0.18
C VAL A 105 -4.41 -8.57 1.12
N LEU A 106 -3.44 -7.66 1.13
CA LEU A 106 -3.32 -6.57 2.10
C LEU A 106 -3.25 -5.26 1.32
N VAL A 107 -4.15 -4.33 1.62
CA VAL A 107 -4.17 -3.00 0.99
C VAL A 107 -3.66 -1.97 1.98
N VAL A 108 -2.70 -1.15 1.55
CA VAL A 108 -2.21 0.01 2.31
C VAL A 108 -2.81 1.26 1.67
N GLY A 109 -3.72 1.92 2.37
CA GLY A 109 -4.41 3.09 1.85
C GLY A 109 -3.50 4.30 1.61
N PRO A 110 -3.91 5.27 0.78
CA PRO A 110 -3.14 6.47 0.50
C PRO A 110 -3.04 7.37 1.74
N PRO A 111 -1.84 7.85 2.11
CA PRO A 111 -1.65 8.76 3.22
C PRO A 111 -2.07 10.20 2.87
N PRO A 112 -2.27 11.08 3.87
CA PRO A 112 -2.58 12.48 3.64
C PRO A 112 -1.38 13.27 3.12
N THR A 113 -1.65 14.37 2.44
CA THR A 113 -0.68 15.37 1.98
C THR A 113 -0.69 16.62 2.88
N LEU A 114 0.06 17.65 2.49
CA LEU A 114 0.00 18.98 3.14
C LEU A 114 -1.19 19.82 2.68
N ASP A 115 -1.82 19.48 1.55
CA ASP A 115 -2.97 20.23 1.01
C ASP A 115 -4.30 19.76 1.64
N PRO A 116 -4.99 20.63 2.40
CA PRO A 116 -6.26 20.28 3.02
C PRO A 116 -7.39 20.00 2.01
N GLN A 117 -7.35 20.61 0.83
CA GLN A 117 -8.38 20.37 -0.20
C GLN A 117 -8.19 18.99 -0.84
N ARG A 118 -6.93 18.64 -1.14
CA ARG A 118 -6.59 17.31 -1.64
C ARG A 118 -6.90 16.24 -0.59
N ASN A 119 -6.65 16.51 0.68
CA ASN A 119 -6.90 15.57 1.77
C ASN A 119 -8.38 15.19 1.92
N ARG A 120 -9.33 16.08 1.61
CA ARG A 120 -10.74 15.71 1.58
C ARG A 120 -11.03 14.61 0.55
N LYS A 121 -10.46 14.74 -0.64
CA LYS A 121 -10.60 13.72 -1.70
C LYS A 121 -9.86 12.42 -1.35
N ILE A 122 -8.69 12.53 -0.71
CA ILE A 122 -7.93 11.34 -0.26
C ILE A 122 -8.71 10.59 0.83
N ALA A 123 -9.37 11.30 1.75
CA ALA A 123 -10.21 10.68 2.77
C ALA A 123 -11.33 9.83 2.16
N ASP A 124 -12.05 10.39 1.16
CA ASP A 124 -13.11 9.66 0.45
C ASP A 124 -12.55 8.45 -0.31
N LEU A 125 -11.40 8.61 -0.94
CA LEU A 125 -10.74 7.53 -1.68
C LEU A 125 -10.26 6.41 -0.73
N SER A 126 -9.63 6.77 0.39
CA SER A 126 -9.19 5.85 1.43
C SER A 126 -10.36 5.06 2.02
N ALA A 127 -11.47 5.73 2.32
CA ALA A 127 -12.69 5.09 2.80
C ALA A 127 -13.27 4.11 1.77
N ALA A 128 -13.27 4.48 0.48
CA ALA A 128 -13.74 3.63 -0.60
C ALA A 128 -12.89 2.35 -0.75
N TYR A 129 -11.57 2.47 -0.69
CA TYR A 129 -10.66 1.34 -0.75
C TYR A 129 -10.79 0.43 0.48
N GLY A 130 -10.93 1.02 1.68
CA GLY A 130 -11.18 0.28 2.91
C GLY A 130 -12.47 -0.52 2.86
N ASP A 131 -13.58 0.08 2.40
CA ASP A 131 -14.86 -0.62 2.25
C ASP A 131 -14.78 -1.79 1.27
N VAL A 132 -14.16 -1.59 0.10
CA VAL A 132 -13.98 -2.66 -0.90
C VAL A 132 -13.18 -3.82 -0.32
N THR A 133 -12.09 -3.53 0.36
CA THR A 133 -11.14 -4.52 0.88
C THR A 133 -11.76 -5.34 2.01
N THR A 134 -12.36 -4.66 2.99
CA THR A 134 -12.91 -5.30 4.19
C THR A 134 -14.16 -6.14 3.90
N ARG A 135 -15.02 -5.69 2.96
CA ARG A 135 -16.18 -6.50 2.50
C ARG A 135 -15.78 -7.81 1.82
N ARG A 136 -14.54 -7.92 1.37
CA ARG A 136 -13.96 -9.12 0.75
C ARG A 136 -13.10 -9.94 1.71
N ASN A 137 -13.16 -9.62 3.02
CA ASN A 137 -12.41 -10.29 4.08
C ASN A 137 -10.88 -10.21 3.89
N HIS A 138 -10.40 -9.09 3.33
CA HIS A 138 -8.98 -8.79 3.21
C HIS A 138 -8.55 -7.69 4.18
N VAL A 139 -7.26 -7.57 4.41
CA VAL A 139 -6.69 -6.60 5.36
C VAL A 139 -6.56 -5.23 4.70
N TYR A 140 -7.08 -4.19 5.36
CA TYR A 140 -6.87 -2.80 5.00
C TYR A 140 -6.11 -2.06 6.10
N VAL A 141 -5.00 -1.44 5.73
CA VAL A 141 -4.22 -0.57 6.61
C VAL A 141 -4.55 0.88 6.29
N ASP A 142 -5.31 1.51 7.16
CA ASP A 142 -5.58 2.94 7.08
C ASP A 142 -4.34 3.74 7.47
N THR A 143 -3.79 4.47 6.52
CA THR A 143 -2.69 5.42 6.74
C THR A 143 -3.18 6.87 6.80
N PHE A 144 -4.38 7.15 6.29
CA PHE A 144 -4.90 8.51 6.23
C PHE A 144 -5.23 9.07 7.61
N ASN A 145 -6.15 8.43 8.33
CA ASN A 145 -6.64 8.95 9.61
C ASN A 145 -5.54 9.09 10.67
N PRO A 146 -4.63 8.13 10.86
CA PRO A 146 -3.55 8.27 11.84
C PRO A 146 -2.54 9.37 11.49
N LEU A 147 -2.32 9.65 10.21
CA LEU A 147 -1.26 10.56 9.77
C LEU A 147 -1.74 11.99 9.50
N GLN A 148 -3.03 12.25 9.27
CA GLN A 148 -3.50 13.57 8.84
C GLN A 148 -3.18 14.70 9.84
N HIS A 149 -3.12 14.41 11.14
CA HIS A 149 -2.78 15.36 12.19
C HIS A 149 -1.45 15.03 12.89
N HIS A 150 -0.72 14.04 12.39
CA HIS A 150 0.53 13.59 12.99
C HIS A 150 1.63 14.62 12.72
N GLU A 151 2.17 15.21 13.78
CA GLU A 151 3.13 16.32 13.70
C GLU A 151 4.40 15.93 12.93
N GLN A 152 4.98 14.75 13.24
CA GLN A 152 6.20 14.29 12.59
C GLN A 152 5.98 13.99 11.09
N TRP A 153 4.80 13.47 10.72
CA TRP A 153 4.42 13.27 9.31
C TRP A 153 4.43 14.59 8.55
N ARG A 154 3.73 15.60 9.09
CA ARG A 154 3.62 16.91 8.45
C ARG A 154 4.97 17.63 8.35
N LYS A 155 5.81 17.52 9.40
CA LYS A 155 7.18 18.08 9.39
C LYS A 155 8.04 17.41 8.33
N ASP A 156 7.96 16.09 8.20
CA ASP A 156 8.74 15.33 7.24
C ASP A 156 8.35 15.69 5.80
N LEU A 157 7.05 15.75 5.50
CA LEU A 157 6.56 16.20 4.19
C LEU A 157 7.01 17.63 3.85
N ALA A 158 6.92 18.55 4.81
CA ALA A 158 7.32 19.94 4.60
C ALA A 158 8.83 20.08 4.31
N ALA A 159 9.65 19.26 4.94
CA ALA A 159 11.09 19.23 4.75
C ALA A 159 11.51 18.53 3.44
N ASN A 160 10.64 17.71 2.85
CA ASN A 160 10.96 16.86 1.69
C ASN A 160 10.03 17.14 0.49
N HIS A 161 9.77 18.40 0.21
CA HIS A 161 9.02 18.86 -0.97
C HIS A 161 7.60 18.27 -1.12
N GLY A 162 6.97 17.89 0.00
CA GLY A 162 5.62 17.31 0.03
C GLY A 162 5.58 15.79 -0.05
N ASN A 163 6.73 15.14 -0.21
CA ASN A 163 6.87 13.68 -0.21
C ASN A 163 7.39 13.16 1.13
N PRO A 164 7.07 11.91 1.51
CA PRO A 164 7.66 11.33 2.70
C PRO A 164 9.18 11.15 2.56
N GLY A 165 9.91 11.54 3.58
CA GLY A 165 11.31 11.18 3.76
C GLY A 165 11.45 9.95 4.66
N GLN A 166 12.62 9.82 5.31
CA GLN A 166 12.89 8.67 6.18
C GLN A 166 11.87 8.50 7.31
N ALA A 167 11.47 9.60 7.95
CA ALA A 167 10.52 9.56 9.06
C ALA A 167 9.10 9.20 8.57
N GLY A 168 8.64 9.80 7.48
CA GLY A 168 7.34 9.53 6.89
C GLY A 168 7.20 8.07 6.44
N TYR A 169 8.18 7.55 5.72
CA TYR A 169 8.20 6.13 5.35
C TYR A 169 8.29 5.20 6.57
N GLY A 170 8.99 5.64 7.62
CA GLY A 170 9.04 4.94 8.90
C GLY A 170 7.66 4.84 9.58
N LEU A 171 6.88 5.92 9.54
CA LEU A 171 5.52 5.96 10.09
C LEU A 171 4.56 5.04 9.32
N ILE A 172 4.60 5.06 7.98
CA ILE A 172 3.80 4.12 7.17
C ILE A 172 4.19 2.68 7.50
N ALA A 173 5.48 2.37 7.55
CA ALA A 173 5.97 1.04 7.89
C ALA A 173 5.50 0.59 9.28
N TRP A 174 5.53 1.50 10.26
CA TRP A 174 5.04 1.22 11.60
C TRP A 174 3.54 0.88 11.59
N LEU A 175 2.72 1.65 10.88
CA LEU A 175 1.29 1.37 10.75
C LEU A 175 1.05 0.00 10.11
N VAL A 176 1.75 -0.33 9.03
CA VAL A 176 1.61 -1.62 8.35
C VAL A 176 1.94 -2.77 9.31
N LEU A 177 3.08 -2.70 10.01
CA LEU A 177 3.52 -3.74 10.95
C LEU A 177 2.51 -3.97 12.08
N HIS A 178 1.93 -2.89 12.66
CA HIS A 178 1.05 -2.97 13.83
C HIS A 178 -0.44 -3.07 13.50
N ARG A 179 -0.82 -3.12 12.21
CA ARG A 179 -2.21 -3.16 11.79
C ARG A 179 -2.51 -4.30 10.82
N GLY A 180 -1.99 -5.48 11.15
CA GLY A 180 -2.36 -6.72 10.49
C GLY A 180 -1.29 -7.40 9.66
N TRP A 181 -0.05 -6.86 9.56
CA TRP A 181 1.02 -7.47 8.77
C TRP A 181 1.37 -8.88 9.24
N TYR A 182 1.60 -9.05 10.55
CA TYR A 182 2.00 -10.34 11.12
C TYR A 182 0.87 -11.37 11.04
N ASP A 183 -0.35 -10.98 11.37
CA ASP A 183 -1.54 -11.85 11.24
C ASP A 183 -1.78 -12.25 9.78
N TRP A 184 -1.67 -11.27 8.86
CA TRP A 184 -1.82 -11.52 7.44
C TRP A 184 -0.76 -12.48 6.90
N LEU A 185 0.48 -12.41 7.38
CA LEU A 185 1.55 -13.37 7.05
C LEU A 185 1.49 -14.65 7.88
N GLN A 186 0.61 -14.72 8.90
CA GLN A 186 0.55 -15.83 9.87
C GLN A 186 1.89 -16.01 10.63
N LEU A 187 2.54 -14.89 10.93
CA LEU A 187 3.77 -14.82 11.71
C LEU A 187 3.48 -14.35 13.13
N PRO A 188 4.26 -14.80 14.13
CA PRO A 188 4.18 -14.23 15.47
C PRO A 188 4.63 -12.75 15.46
N GLU A 189 3.94 -11.91 16.22
CA GLU A 189 4.43 -10.55 16.45
C GLU A 189 5.77 -10.58 17.19
N PRO A 190 6.77 -9.80 16.77
CA PRO A 190 8.01 -9.66 17.49
C PRO A 190 7.73 -9.07 18.89
N ARG A 191 8.34 -9.66 19.91
CA ARG A 191 8.28 -9.15 21.29
C ARG A 191 9.11 -7.89 21.47
#